data_ac11c118cb5ff7882363c5336760519a
#
_entry.id   ac11c118cb5ff7882363c5336760519a
#
_cell.length_a   1.000
_cell.length_b   1.000
_cell.length_c   1.000
_cell.angle_alpha   90.00
_cell.angle_beta   90.00
_cell.angle_gamma   90.00
#
_symmetry.space_group_name_H-M   'P 1'
#
loop_
_entity.id
_entity.type
_entity.pdbx_description
1 polymer ?
#
loop_
_entity_poly.entity_id
_entity_poly.type
_entity_poly.pdbx_seq_one_letter_code
_entity_poly.pdbx_strand_id
1 'polypeptide(L)'
;MRILIIGSRSFLGGHLRRTAAAAGHTVLTAGRSDGWSLRLDLVADPAEQVGSLIADAAPDVVVNCAGATAGGAAALAAANLTATHTLVTALLGMAPAGPRLVHIGSAAEYGAVDDGVPVAEEAAPRPAGLYGATKLGGTRLVELARTAGLDAVTLRVFNVVGAGAPEDTLPGAAVTQLRQAGRLGRGGLGGSLKLGPLDAVRDFVDARDVADAVLAAATAPALPHGLVNIGSGAGVQARALVLRLLAVAGLDVTVHEDAPGSVRSAGLAWQQADIARARADLGWRPRRDLTESARDLWQGVP
;
A
#
# COMPACT_ATOMS: atom_id res chain seq x y z
N MET A 1 -0.53 14.84 17.20
CA MET A 1 -0.52 13.41 17.60
C MET A 1 0.87 12.81 17.41
N ARG A 2 1.17 11.74 18.14
CA ARG A 2 2.35 10.90 18.00
C ARG A 2 1.96 9.68 17.15
N ILE A 3 2.54 9.54 15.98
CA ILE A 3 2.22 8.45 15.03
C ILE A 3 3.43 7.54 14.91
N LEU A 4 3.29 6.28 15.32
CA LEU A 4 4.30 5.24 15.12
C LEU A 4 4.08 4.57 13.76
N ILE A 5 5.05 4.67 12.87
CA ILE A 5 5.00 4.06 11.54
C ILE A 5 5.96 2.85 11.51
N ILE A 6 5.39 1.65 11.49
CA ILE A 6 6.13 0.41 11.27
C ILE A 6 6.27 0.20 9.76
N GLY A 7 7.51 -0.02 9.29
CA GLY A 7 7.78 -0.08 7.85
C GLY A 7 7.93 1.29 7.17
N SER A 8 8.36 2.32 7.90
CA SER A 8 8.49 3.70 7.42
C SER A 8 9.53 3.91 6.30
N ARG A 9 10.38 2.93 5.99
CA ARG A 9 11.28 2.91 4.82
C ARG A 9 10.68 2.21 3.60
N SER A 10 9.51 1.57 3.73
CA SER A 10 8.79 1.05 2.58
C SER A 10 8.30 2.20 1.69
N PHE A 11 7.88 1.87 0.47
CA PHE A 11 7.34 2.84 -0.47
C PHE A 11 6.23 3.71 0.15
N LEU A 12 5.14 3.09 0.62
CA LEU A 12 4.04 3.81 1.27
C LEU A 12 4.45 4.44 2.61
N GLY A 13 5.24 3.73 3.41
CA GLY A 13 5.70 4.24 4.70
C GLY A 13 6.55 5.51 4.56
N GLY A 14 7.34 5.62 3.48
CA GLY A 14 8.09 6.82 3.15
C GLY A 14 7.21 8.01 2.83
N HIS A 15 6.16 7.82 2.00
CA HIS A 15 5.17 8.86 1.70
C HIS A 15 4.41 9.26 2.97
N LEU A 16 3.91 8.31 3.74
CA LEU A 16 3.20 8.58 4.99
C LEU A 16 4.05 9.38 5.99
N ARG A 17 5.33 8.99 6.17
CA ARG A 17 6.24 9.70 7.06
C ARG A 17 6.36 11.18 6.71
N ARG A 18 6.49 11.51 5.41
CA ARG A 18 6.56 12.90 4.94
C ARG A 18 5.24 13.64 5.13
N THR A 19 4.14 13.02 4.73
CA THR A 19 2.80 13.63 4.85
C THR A 19 2.45 13.88 6.31
N ALA A 20 2.71 12.94 7.22
CA ALA A 20 2.47 13.10 8.65
C ALA A 20 3.33 14.22 9.27
N ALA A 21 4.62 14.29 8.91
CA ALA A 21 5.50 15.35 9.39
C ALA A 21 5.07 16.73 8.86
N ALA A 22 4.69 16.82 7.57
CA ALA A 22 4.21 18.07 6.97
C ALA A 22 2.88 18.55 7.59
N ALA A 23 2.05 17.61 8.08
CA ALA A 23 0.82 17.92 8.82
C ALA A 23 1.06 18.27 10.31
N GLY A 24 2.33 18.36 10.76
CA GLY A 24 2.69 18.75 12.12
C GLY A 24 2.57 17.64 13.17
N HIS A 25 2.49 16.37 12.74
CA HIS A 25 2.48 15.24 13.67
C HIS A 25 3.90 14.83 14.09
N THR A 26 4.04 14.37 15.32
CA THR A 26 5.28 13.74 15.79
C THR A 26 5.36 12.33 15.20
N VAL A 27 6.34 12.08 14.33
CA VAL A 27 6.52 10.77 13.70
C VAL A 27 7.55 9.96 14.44
N LEU A 28 7.14 8.80 14.93
CA LEU A 28 8.00 7.76 15.44
C LEU A 28 8.15 6.66 14.38
N THR A 29 9.32 6.05 14.30
CA THR A 29 9.62 5.02 13.31
C THR A 29 10.08 3.75 14.02
N ALA A 30 9.71 2.59 13.47
CA ALA A 30 10.13 1.31 14.03
C ALA A 30 10.76 0.39 12.98
N GLY A 31 11.76 -0.37 13.40
CA GLY A 31 12.45 -1.34 12.55
C GLY A 31 13.50 -2.15 13.30
N ARG A 32 14.15 -3.10 12.58
CA ARG A 32 15.00 -4.16 13.14
C ARG A 32 16.43 -3.73 13.51
N SER A 33 16.93 -2.66 12.91
CA SER A 33 18.30 -2.17 13.12
C SER A 33 18.34 -0.90 13.97
N ASP A 34 19.51 -0.45 14.35
CA ASP A 34 19.70 0.83 15.01
C ASP A 34 19.33 2.02 14.10
N GLY A 35 19.08 3.19 14.70
CA GLY A 35 18.69 4.41 13.99
C GLY A 35 17.18 4.59 13.77
N TRP A 36 16.35 3.73 14.35
CA TRP A 36 14.91 3.90 14.44
C TRP A 36 14.52 4.51 15.80
N SER A 37 13.32 5.10 15.89
CA SER A 37 12.78 5.56 17.17
C SER A 37 12.56 4.37 18.13
N LEU A 38 12.11 3.24 17.58
CA LEU A 38 11.94 1.97 18.29
C LEU A 38 12.65 0.85 17.52
N ARG A 39 13.47 0.07 18.22
CA ARG A 39 14.00 -1.16 17.64
C ARG A 39 13.07 -2.30 18.00
N LEU A 40 12.44 -2.90 16.98
CA LEU A 40 11.58 -4.07 17.13
C LEU A 40 11.57 -4.93 15.85
N ASP A 41 11.41 -6.23 16.03
CA ASP A 41 11.20 -7.20 14.95
C ASP A 41 9.89 -7.96 15.20
N LEU A 42 8.84 -7.59 14.48
CA LEU A 42 7.51 -8.22 14.63
C LEU A 42 7.48 -9.72 14.30
N VAL A 43 8.54 -10.26 13.69
CA VAL A 43 8.63 -11.71 13.39
C VAL A 43 9.36 -12.46 14.49
N ALA A 44 10.35 -11.83 15.14
CA ALA A 44 11.23 -12.48 16.10
C ALA A 44 10.91 -12.13 17.56
N ASP A 45 10.45 -10.89 17.83
CA ASP A 45 10.22 -10.43 19.19
C ASP A 45 8.89 -10.95 19.75
N PRO A 46 8.82 -11.34 21.05
CA PRO A 46 7.57 -11.68 21.71
C PRO A 46 6.59 -10.50 21.75
N ALA A 47 5.29 -10.78 21.67
CA ALA A 47 4.24 -9.76 21.66
C ALA A 47 4.26 -8.86 22.92
N GLU A 48 4.56 -9.42 24.08
CA GLU A 48 4.69 -8.69 25.34
C GLU A 48 5.81 -7.66 25.28
N GLN A 49 6.97 -8.01 24.71
CA GLN A 49 8.09 -7.09 24.51
C GLN A 49 7.72 -5.97 23.55
N VAL A 50 7.08 -6.32 22.43
CA VAL A 50 6.57 -5.34 21.45
C VAL A 50 5.57 -4.38 22.11
N GLY A 51 4.65 -4.92 22.93
CA GLY A 51 3.68 -4.14 23.68
C GLY A 51 4.33 -3.16 24.66
N SER A 52 5.34 -3.60 25.41
CA SER A 52 6.09 -2.74 26.34
C SER A 52 6.80 -1.60 25.60
N LEU A 53 7.49 -1.90 24.49
CA LEU A 53 8.17 -0.87 23.68
C LEU A 53 7.19 0.17 23.10
N ILE A 54 6.01 -0.27 22.65
CA ILE A 54 4.98 0.64 22.15
C ILE A 54 4.40 1.47 23.29
N ALA A 55 4.15 0.87 24.47
CA ALA A 55 3.64 1.58 25.62
C ALA A 55 4.61 2.68 26.10
N ASP A 56 5.91 2.39 26.18
CA ASP A 56 6.95 3.35 26.56
C ASP A 56 7.06 4.50 25.55
N ALA A 57 6.86 4.21 24.26
CA ALA A 57 6.86 5.22 23.21
C ALA A 57 5.58 6.08 23.20
N ALA A 58 4.52 5.62 23.84
CA ALA A 58 3.22 6.28 23.99
C ALA A 58 2.71 6.93 22.69
N PRO A 59 2.56 6.19 21.57
CA PRO A 59 1.94 6.74 20.35
C PRO A 59 0.42 6.83 20.53
N ASP A 60 -0.20 7.82 19.88
CA ASP A 60 -1.66 7.92 19.76
C ASP A 60 -2.18 6.92 18.70
N VAL A 61 -1.35 6.66 17.68
CA VAL A 61 -1.69 5.81 16.53
C VAL A 61 -0.49 4.97 16.13
N VAL A 62 -0.72 3.71 15.83
CA VAL A 62 0.24 2.79 15.19
C VAL A 62 -0.22 2.53 13.76
N VAL A 63 0.63 2.83 12.77
CA VAL A 63 0.37 2.51 11.36
C VAL A 63 1.25 1.35 10.94
N ASN A 64 0.64 0.24 10.54
CA ASN A 64 1.35 -0.92 10.04
C ASN A 64 1.47 -0.88 8.51
N CYS A 65 2.58 -0.30 8.02
CA CYS A 65 3.01 -0.35 6.62
C CYS A 65 4.02 -1.47 6.36
N ALA A 66 4.36 -2.31 7.36
CA ALA A 66 5.24 -3.44 7.18
C ALA A 66 4.53 -4.55 6.39
N GLY A 67 5.31 -5.27 5.60
CA GLY A 67 4.83 -6.39 4.81
C GLY A 67 5.78 -6.69 3.65
N ALA A 68 5.62 -7.85 3.03
CA ALA A 68 6.33 -8.23 1.82
C ALA A 68 5.35 -8.41 0.66
N THR A 69 5.77 -7.96 -0.52
CA THR A 69 5.01 -8.06 -1.77
C THR A 69 5.51 -9.20 -2.67
N ALA A 70 6.73 -9.66 -2.42
CA ALA A 70 7.40 -10.72 -3.16
C ALA A 70 8.19 -11.62 -2.20
N GLY A 71 8.59 -12.79 -2.69
CA GLY A 71 9.33 -13.80 -1.94
C GLY A 71 8.61 -15.13 -1.91
N GLY A 72 9.25 -16.14 -1.29
CA GLY A 72 8.63 -17.46 -1.09
C GLY A 72 7.49 -17.44 -0.06
N ALA A 73 6.70 -18.51 -0.02
CA ALA A 73 5.53 -18.64 0.87
C ALA A 73 5.86 -18.33 2.34
N ALA A 74 6.96 -18.83 2.86
CA ALA A 74 7.38 -18.62 4.24
C ALA A 74 7.69 -17.14 4.53
N ALA A 75 8.38 -16.44 3.61
CA ALA A 75 8.71 -15.02 3.76
C ALA A 75 7.45 -14.15 3.72
N LEU A 76 6.52 -14.43 2.80
CA LEU A 76 5.23 -13.73 2.73
C LEU A 76 4.39 -13.97 3.98
N ALA A 77 4.32 -15.21 4.48
CA ALA A 77 3.60 -15.53 5.70
C ALA A 77 4.22 -14.83 6.93
N ALA A 78 5.54 -14.88 7.07
CA ALA A 78 6.23 -14.21 8.17
C ALA A 78 5.97 -12.70 8.18
N ALA A 79 6.13 -12.04 7.02
CA ALA A 79 6.01 -10.58 6.93
C ALA A 79 4.56 -10.06 6.99
N ASN A 80 3.60 -10.79 6.42
CA ASN A 80 2.22 -10.30 6.31
C ASN A 80 1.28 -10.88 7.36
N LEU A 81 1.53 -12.10 7.85
CA LEU A 81 0.66 -12.78 8.80
C LEU A 81 1.28 -12.79 10.20
N THR A 82 2.48 -13.39 10.39
CA THR A 82 3.12 -13.49 11.71
C THR A 82 3.40 -12.11 12.31
N ALA A 83 3.99 -11.19 11.53
CA ALA A 83 4.24 -9.84 11.99
C ALA A 83 2.96 -9.08 12.39
N THR A 84 1.87 -9.28 11.63
CA THR A 84 0.57 -8.68 11.97
C THR A 84 -0.02 -9.32 13.23
N HIS A 85 0.09 -10.64 13.39
CA HIS A 85 -0.34 -11.35 14.60
C HIS A 85 0.37 -10.82 15.85
N THR A 86 1.70 -10.71 15.82
CA THR A 86 2.50 -10.19 16.94
C THR A 86 2.06 -8.77 17.32
N LEU A 87 1.91 -7.88 16.31
CA LEU A 87 1.47 -6.51 16.55
C LEU A 87 0.06 -6.43 17.14
N VAL A 88 -0.88 -7.17 16.57
CA VAL A 88 -2.27 -7.21 17.05
C VAL A 88 -2.34 -7.74 18.48
N THR A 89 -1.61 -8.81 18.81
CA THR A 89 -1.54 -9.37 20.16
C THR A 89 -0.96 -8.36 21.16
N ALA A 90 0.11 -7.67 20.78
CA ALA A 90 0.71 -6.62 21.60
C ALA A 90 -0.28 -5.47 21.90
N LEU A 91 -1.00 -4.99 20.87
CA LEU A 91 -1.97 -3.90 21.02
C LEU A 91 -3.24 -4.30 21.77
N LEU A 92 -3.70 -5.55 21.63
CA LEU A 92 -4.83 -6.08 22.40
C LEU A 92 -4.53 -6.09 23.91
N GLY A 93 -3.28 -6.35 24.32
CA GLY A 93 -2.86 -6.24 25.71
C GLY A 93 -2.97 -4.82 26.28
N MET A 94 -3.12 -3.81 25.44
CA MET A 94 -3.28 -2.39 25.80
C MET A 94 -4.72 -1.87 25.63
N ALA A 95 -5.60 -2.67 25.02
CA ALA A 95 -6.99 -2.25 24.75
C ALA A 95 -7.80 -2.13 26.05
N PRO A 96 -8.83 -1.23 26.11
CA PRO A 96 -9.25 -0.28 25.06
C PRO A 96 -8.49 1.05 25.09
N ALA A 97 -7.60 1.29 26.07
CA ALA A 97 -6.92 2.56 26.24
C ALA A 97 -5.63 2.72 25.39
N GLY A 98 -5.28 1.70 24.62
CA GLY A 98 -4.10 1.69 23.75
C GLY A 98 -4.25 2.54 22.49
N PRO A 99 -3.18 2.61 21.66
CA PRO A 99 -3.19 3.37 20.43
C PRO A 99 -4.13 2.76 19.40
N ARG A 100 -4.71 3.59 18.53
CA ARG A 100 -5.42 3.12 17.33
C ARG A 100 -4.48 2.39 16.38
N LEU A 101 -4.94 1.30 15.78
CA LEU A 101 -4.22 0.60 14.71
C LEU A 101 -4.80 0.95 13.34
N VAL A 102 -3.98 1.50 12.44
CA VAL A 102 -4.27 1.60 10.99
C VAL A 102 -3.41 0.57 10.26
N HIS A 103 -4.03 -0.48 9.75
CA HIS A 103 -3.35 -1.56 9.02
C HIS A 103 -3.50 -1.37 7.51
N ILE A 104 -2.40 -1.53 6.78
CA ILE A 104 -2.42 -1.48 5.31
C ILE A 104 -2.72 -2.87 4.74
N GLY A 105 -3.93 -3.06 4.25
CA GLY A 105 -4.38 -4.20 3.48
C GLY A 105 -4.08 -4.05 1.99
N SER A 106 -4.65 -4.90 1.15
CA SER A 106 -4.42 -4.89 -0.30
C SER A 106 -5.65 -5.32 -1.09
N ALA A 107 -5.91 -4.68 -2.23
CA ALA A 107 -6.91 -5.12 -3.20
C ALA A 107 -6.68 -6.56 -3.69
N ALA A 108 -5.44 -7.08 -3.62
CA ALA A 108 -5.13 -8.48 -3.95
C ALA A 108 -5.89 -9.50 -3.06
N GLU A 109 -6.44 -9.08 -1.92
CA GLU A 109 -7.27 -9.88 -1.04
C GLU A 109 -8.60 -10.28 -1.69
N TYR A 110 -9.13 -9.43 -2.59
CA TYR A 110 -10.37 -9.73 -3.30
C TYR A 110 -10.21 -10.85 -4.33
N GLY A 111 -9.06 -10.90 -5.03
CA GLY A 111 -8.86 -11.81 -6.15
C GLY A 111 -9.73 -11.45 -7.35
N ALA A 112 -10.30 -12.47 -8.01
CA ALA A 112 -11.18 -12.28 -9.16
C ALA A 112 -12.52 -11.68 -8.71
N VAL A 113 -12.95 -10.66 -9.44
CA VAL A 113 -14.21 -9.91 -9.23
C VAL A 113 -14.93 -9.76 -10.56
N ASP A 114 -16.18 -9.36 -10.54
CA ASP A 114 -16.99 -9.16 -11.75
C ASP A 114 -16.47 -7.95 -12.55
N ASP A 115 -16.28 -8.15 -13.85
CA ASP A 115 -15.82 -7.10 -14.75
C ASP A 115 -16.82 -5.94 -14.83
N GLY A 116 -16.32 -4.73 -14.79
CA GLY A 116 -17.14 -3.51 -14.88
C GLY A 116 -17.87 -3.13 -13.59
N VAL A 117 -17.74 -3.91 -12.51
CA VAL A 117 -18.39 -3.63 -11.22
C VAL A 117 -17.37 -3.17 -10.20
N PRO A 118 -17.46 -1.92 -9.67
CA PRO A 118 -16.60 -1.49 -8.57
C PRO A 118 -16.73 -2.39 -7.35
N VAL A 119 -15.58 -2.78 -6.78
CA VAL A 119 -15.51 -3.72 -5.65
C VAL A 119 -15.80 -2.99 -4.36
N ALA A 120 -16.92 -3.31 -3.72
CA ALA A 120 -17.27 -2.86 -2.38
C ALA A 120 -16.59 -3.74 -1.30
N GLU A 121 -16.51 -3.24 -0.07
CA GLU A 121 -15.86 -3.94 1.04
C GLU A 121 -16.58 -5.24 1.46
N GLU A 122 -17.86 -5.37 1.12
CA GLU A 122 -18.69 -6.56 1.33
C GLU A 122 -18.38 -7.70 0.36
N ALA A 123 -17.66 -7.41 -0.72
CA ALA A 123 -17.29 -8.44 -1.68
C ALA A 123 -16.45 -9.53 -1.00
N ALA A 124 -16.87 -10.78 -1.20
CA ALA A 124 -16.21 -11.94 -0.60
C ALA A 124 -14.76 -12.05 -1.12
N PRO A 125 -13.74 -12.01 -0.24
CA PRO A 125 -12.35 -12.12 -0.67
C PRO A 125 -12.03 -13.52 -1.17
N ARG A 126 -11.41 -13.60 -2.36
CA ARG A 126 -10.99 -14.85 -3.04
C ARG A 126 -9.58 -14.67 -3.63
N PRO A 127 -8.54 -14.50 -2.79
CA PRO A 127 -7.20 -14.18 -3.26
C PRO A 127 -6.69 -15.22 -4.25
N ALA A 128 -6.17 -14.76 -5.38
CA ALA A 128 -5.69 -15.63 -6.46
C ALA A 128 -4.23 -16.12 -6.26
N GLY A 129 -3.52 -15.58 -5.28
CA GLY A 129 -2.11 -15.92 -5.03
C GLY A 129 -1.71 -15.75 -3.57
N LEU A 130 -0.49 -16.25 -3.25
CA LEU A 130 0.05 -16.26 -1.87
C LEU A 130 0.12 -14.88 -1.24
N TYR A 131 0.50 -13.85 -2.00
CA TYR A 131 0.51 -12.48 -1.49
C TYR A 131 -0.87 -12.04 -1.01
N GLY A 132 -1.90 -12.15 -1.85
CA GLY A 132 -3.27 -11.82 -1.49
C GLY A 132 -3.77 -12.64 -0.30
N ALA A 133 -3.48 -13.95 -0.26
CA ALA A 133 -3.87 -14.83 0.84
C ALA A 133 -3.23 -14.42 2.17
N THR A 134 -1.93 -14.09 2.18
CA THR A 134 -1.25 -13.65 3.41
C THR A 134 -1.70 -12.26 3.87
N LYS A 135 -2.02 -11.34 2.94
CA LYS A 135 -2.61 -10.03 3.27
C LYS A 135 -4.00 -10.18 3.86
N LEU A 136 -4.84 -11.05 3.27
CA LEU A 136 -6.17 -11.37 3.81
C LEU A 136 -6.08 -11.95 5.23
N GLY A 137 -5.11 -12.85 5.48
CA GLY A 137 -4.86 -13.36 6.83
C GLY A 137 -4.58 -12.24 7.84
N GLY A 138 -3.73 -11.27 7.47
CA GLY A 138 -3.47 -10.09 8.30
C GLY A 138 -4.71 -9.24 8.54
N THR A 139 -5.50 -8.98 7.49
CA THR A 139 -6.79 -8.25 7.59
C THR A 139 -7.75 -8.96 8.55
N ARG A 140 -7.86 -10.29 8.48
CA ARG A 140 -8.73 -11.07 9.38
C ARG A 140 -8.29 -11.01 10.83
N LEU A 141 -6.98 -11.00 11.11
CA LEU A 141 -6.47 -10.80 12.46
C LEU A 141 -6.88 -9.43 13.03
N VAL A 142 -6.77 -8.38 12.22
CA VAL A 142 -7.19 -7.02 12.64
C VAL A 142 -8.71 -6.95 12.87
N GLU A 143 -9.52 -7.55 12.01
CA GLU A 143 -10.97 -7.62 12.19
C GLU A 143 -11.37 -8.33 13.49
N LEU A 144 -10.73 -9.49 13.79
CA LEU A 144 -10.96 -10.23 15.04
C LEU A 144 -10.53 -9.41 16.26
N ALA A 145 -9.39 -8.73 16.19
CA ALA A 145 -8.93 -7.86 17.26
C ALA A 145 -9.88 -6.69 17.53
N ARG A 146 -10.46 -6.13 16.46
CA ARG A 146 -11.48 -5.09 16.60
C ARG A 146 -12.72 -5.61 17.35
N THR A 147 -13.18 -6.83 17.06
CA THR A 147 -14.29 -7.43 17.83
C THR A 147 -13.92 -7.70 19.29
N ALA A 148 -12.63 -7.85 19.59
CA ALA A 148 -12.10 -7.99 20.94
C ALA A 148 -11.81 -6.63 21.62
N GLY A 149 -12.17 -5.49 21.01
CA GLY A 149 -12.10 -4.17 21.63
C GLY A 149 -10.90 -3.30 21.21
N LEU A 150 -10.07 -3.75 20.26
CA LEU A 150 -9.01 -2.90 19.70
C LEU A 150 -9.60 -1.83 18.78
N ASP A 151 -9.26 -0.57 18.98
CA ASP A 151 -9.57 0.50 18.00
C ASP A 151 -8.68 0.32 16.76
N ALA A 152 -9.24 -0.29 15.70
CA ALA A 152 -8.48 -0.67 14.54
C ALA A 152 -9.28 -0.54 13.23
N VAL A 153 -8.56 -0.26 12.13
CA VAL A 153 -9.09 -0.27 10.77
C VAL A 153 -8.06 -0.83 9.80
N THR A 154 -8.53 -1.60 8.83
CA THR A 154 -7.73 -2.02 7.67
C THR A 154 -8.10 -1.14 6.47
N LEU A 155 -7.10 -0.56 5.83
CA LEU A 155 -7.23 0.14 4.56
C LEU A 155 -6.80 -0.79 3.44
N ARG A 156 -7.75 -1.32 2.66
CA ARG A 156 -7.47 -2.11 1.45
C ARG A 156 -7.03 -1.19 0.32
N VAL A 157 -5.73 -1.09 0.13
CA VAL A 157 -5.15 -0.18 -0.85
C VAL A 157 -5.09 -0.86 -2.22
N PHE A 158 -5.56 -0.15 -3.26
CA PHE A 158 -5.51 -0.59 -4.64
C PHE A 158 -4.13 -0.33 -5.26
N ASN A 159 -3.99 -0.21 -6.58
CA ASN A 159 -2.67 -0.17 -7.20
C ASN A 159 -2.02 1.21 -7.03
N VAL A 160 -0.95 1.27 -6.24
CA VAL A 160 -0.32 2.55 -5.90
C VAL A 160 0.66 3.01 -6.98
N VAL A 161 0.59 4.29 -7.32
CA VAL A 161 1.52 4.99 -8.22
C VAL A 161 2.15 6.18 -7.48
N GLY A 162 3.44 6.40 -7.66
CA GLY A 162 4.15 7.55 -7.10
C GLY A 162 5.66 7.37 -7.08
N ALA A 163 6.37 8.40 -6.70
CA ALA A 163 7.82 8.40 -6.61
C ALA A 163 8.33 7.30 -5.66
N GLY A 164 9.30 6.51 -6.11
CA GLY A 164 9.84 5.39 -5.35
C GLY A 164 9.02 4.09 -5.46
N ALA A 165 8.09 3.98 -6.43
CA ALA A 165 7.37 2.73 -6.67
C ALA A 165 8.33 1.56 -6.91
N PRO A 166 8.12 0.39 -6.26
CA PRO A 166 9.01 -0.76 -6.36
C PRO A 166 9.05 -1.34 -7.78
N GLU A 167 10.23 -1.80 -8.21
CA GLU A 167 10.46 -2.32 -9.57
C GLU A 167 9.67 -3.60 -9.88
N ASP A 168 9.22 -4.33 -8.86
CA ASP A 168 8.33 -5.48 -9.00
C ASP A 168 6.86 -5.09 -9.26
N THR A 169 6.57 -3.77 -9.37
CA THR A 169 5.27 -3.22 -9.76
C THR A 169 5.31 -2.69 -11.20
N LEU A 170 4.17 -2.65 -11.88
CA LEU A 170 4.10 -2.05 -13.22
C LEU A 170 4.62 -0.58 -13.24
N PRO A 171 4.20 0.32 -12.30
CA PRO A 171 4.74 1.68 -12.27
C PRO A 171 6.27 1.73 -12.12
N GLY A 172 6.82 0.96 -11.19
CA GLY A 172 8.26 0.93 -10.93
C GLY A 172 9.06 0.32 -12.08
N ALA A 173 8.61 -0.82 -12.65
CA ALA A 173 9.24 -1.44 -13.81
C ALA A 173 9.26 -0.49 -15.01
N ALA A 174 8.12 0.16 -15.30
CA ALA A 174 8.00 1.08 -16.43
C ALA A 174 8.93 2.28 -16.28
N VAL A 175 8.95 2.94 -15.11
CA VAL A 175 9.81 4.13 -14.91
C VAL A 175 11.30 3.77 -14.91
N THR A 176 11.70 2.62 -14.36
CA THR A 176 13.10 2.17 -14.37
C THR A 176 13.57 1.92 -15.80
N GLN A 177 12.80 1.19 -16.61
CA GLN A 177 13.15 0.93 -18.00
C GLN A 177 13.16 2.21 -18.84
N LEU A 178 12.19 3.13 -18.64
CA LEU A 178 12.17 4.43 -19.30
C LEU A 178 13.41 5.27 -18.99
N ARG A 179 13.86 5.31 -17.73
CA ARG A 179 15.08 6.02 -17.34
C ARG A 179 16.32 5.39 -17.97
N GLN A 180 16.36 4.07 -18.13
CA GLN A 180 17.43 3.37 -18.83
C GLN A 180 17.41 3.72 -20.33
N ALA A 181 16.25 3.65 -20.98
CA ALA A 181 16.08 4.02 -22.38
C ALA A 181 16.48 5.49 -22.65
N GLY A 182 16.08 6.43 -21.81
CA GLY A 182 16.43 7.84 -21.91
C GLY A 182 17.94 8.13 -21.75
N ARG A 183 18.66 7.32 -20.96
CA ARG A 183 20.12 7.40 -20.87
C ARG A 183 20.83 6.90 -22.13
N LEU A 184 20.28 5.85 -22.75
CA LEU A 184 20.82 5.26 -23.99
C LEU A 184 20.47 6.10 -25.22
N GLY A 185 19.28 6.74 -25.23
CA GLY A 185 18.75 7.52 -26.37
C GLY A 185 19.47 8.83 -26.68
N ARG A 186 20.43 9.29 -25.86
CA ARG A 186 21.34 10.39 -26.21
C ARG A 186 22.29 10.06 -27.39
N GLY A 187 22.23 8.82 -27.92
CA GLY A 187 22.96 8.32 -29.07
C GLY A 187 22.12 7.94 -30.30
N GLY A 188 20.79 8.18 -30.32
CA GLY A 188 20.01 8.19 -31.56
C GLY A 188 19.33 6.90 -32.02
N LEU A 189 19.17 5.86 -31.21
CA LEU A 189 18.31 4.71 -31.54
C LEU A 189 17.28 4.51 -30.44
N GLY A 190 15.99 4.47 -30.78
CA GLY A 190 14.85 4.34 -29.90
C GLY A 190 15.01 3.17 -28.92
N GLY A 191 14.89 3.45 -27.63
CA GLY A 191 14.85 2.42 -26.61
C GLY A 191 13.56 1.60 -26.69
N SER A 192 13.52 0.47 -26.00
CA SER A 192 12.28 -0.32 -25.86
C SER A 192 11.99 -0.65 -24.41
N LEU A 193 10.70 -0.73 -24.07
CA LEU A 193 10.21 -1.25 -22.80
C LEU A 193 9.72 -2.68 -23.01
N LYS A 194 10.06 -3.58 -22.08
CA LYS A 194 9.52 -4.93 -22.03
C LYS A 194 8.66 -5.07 -20.77
N LEU A 195 7.37 -5.11 -20.96
CA LEU A 195 6.38 -5.20 -19.90
C LEU A 195 5.51 -6.44 -20.10
N GLY A 196 4.83 -6.87 -19.04
CA GLY A 196 3.77 -7.88 -19.15
C GLY A 196 2.53 -7.31 -19.86
N PRO A 197 1.49 -8.13 -20.08
CA PRO A 197 0.24 -7.71 -20.73
C PRO A 197 -0.36 -6.48 -20.03
N LEU A 198 -0.78 -5.48 -20.83
CA LEU A 198 -1.27 -4.19 -20.35
C LEU A 198 -2.79 -3.97 -20.53
N ASP A 199 -3.53 -5.01 -20.94
CA ASP A 199 -4.97 -4.92 -21.19
C ASP A 199 -5.82 -4.92 -19.91
N ALA A 200 -5.26 -5.44 -18.81
CA ALA A 200 -5.96 -5.53 -17.53
C ALA A 200 -6.36 -4.13 -17.02
N VAL A 201 -7.60 -4.01 -16.54
CA VAL A 201 -8.12 -2.79 -15.90
C VAL A 201 -7.72 -2.77 -14.42
N ARG A 202 -7.16 -1.65 -13.99
CA ARG A 202 -6.73 -1.43 -12.60
C ARG A 202 -7.16 -0.06 -12.12
N ASP A 203 -7.42 0.03 -10.84
CA ASP A 203 -7.58 1.29 -10.14
C ASP A 203 -6.21 1.73 -9.63
N PHE A 204 -5.67 2.80 -10.22
CA PHE A 204 -4.39 3.38 -9.83
C PHE A 204 -4.62 4.59 -8.91
N VAL A 205 -4.10 4.53 -7.69
CA VAL A 205 -4.20 5.59 -6.69
C VAL A 205 -2.83 6.19 -6.39
N ASP A 206 -2.76 7.51 -6.24
CA ASP A 206 -1.50 8.20 -5.89
C ASP A 206 -1.04 7.84 -4.48
N ALA A 207 0.26 7.63 -4.31
CA ALA A 207 0.86 7.29 -3.02
C ALA A 207 0.63 8.37 -1.95
N ARG A 208 0.55 9.65 -2.36
CA ARG A 208 0.24 10.78 -1.47
C ARG A 208 -1.22 10.78 -1.05
N ASP A 209 -2.14 10.40 -1.95
CA ASP A 209 -3.56 10.24 -1.62
C ASP A 209 -3.77 9.07 -0.65
N VAL A 210 -3.01 7.98 -0.80
CA VAL A 210 -3.01 6.88 0.18
C VAL A 210 -2.49 7.37 1.54
N ALA A 211 -1.42 8.17 1.58
CA ALA A 211 -0.92 8.74 2.83
C ALA A 211 -1.95 9.67 3.48
N ASP A 212 -2.65 10.49 2.68
CA ASP A 212 -3.76 11.34 3.15
C ASP A 212 -4.90 10.49 3.74
N ALA A 213 -5.24 9.33 3.12
CA ALA A 213 -6.25 8.40 3.63
C ALA A 213 -5.84 7.77 4.99
N VAL A 214 -4.56 7.40 5.11
CA VAL A 214 -4.03 6.87 6.38
C VAL A 214 -4.12 7.93 7.49
N LEU A 215 -3.80 9.19 7.22
CA LEU A 215 -3.95 10.27 8.19
C LEU A 215 -5.42 10.53 8.51
N ALA A 216 -6.31 10.50 7.53
CA ALA A 216 -7.74 10.62 7.77
C ALA A 216 -8.26 9.52 8.70
N ALA A 217 -7.84 8.26 8.48
CA ALA A 217 -8.17 7.15 9.37
C ALA A 217 -7.56 7.28 10.77
N ALA A 218 -6.33 7.81 10.85
CA ALA A 218 -5.64 8.06 12.12
C ALA A 218 -6.33 9.13 12.96
N THR A 219 -6.91 10.16 12.32
CA THR A 219 -7.52 11.32 12.99
C THR A 219 -9.05 11.27 13.09
N ALA A 220 -9.69 10.29 12.44
CA ALA A 220 -11.15 10.15 12.48
C ALA A 220 -11.65 10.01 13.94
N PRO A 221 -12.69 10.74 14.36
CA PRO A 221 -13.19 10.66 15.72
C PRO A 221 -13.78 9.29 16.05
N ALA A 222 -14.30 8.61 15.03
CA ALA A 222 -14.80 7.23 15.11
C ALA A 222 -14.57 6.52 13.79
N LEU A 223 -14.47 5.20 13.85
CA LEU A 223 -14.34 4.32 12.69
C LEU A 223 -15.54 3.34 12.71
N PRO A 224 -16.67 3.67 12.10
CA PRO A 224 -17.86 2.80 12.14
C PRO A 224 -17.57 1.44 11.50
N HIS A 225 -16.76 1.41 10.45
CA HIS A 225 -16.35 0.18 9.80
C HIS A 225 -14.86 -0.13 10.05
N GLY A 226 -14.54 -1.43 10.19
CA GLY A 226 -13.16 -1.92 10.39
C GLY A 226 -12.38 -2.15 9.10
N LEU A 227 -13.03 -1.94 7.93
CA LEU A 227 -12.45 -2.18 6.61
C LEU A 227 -12.88 -1.08 5.64
N VAL A 228 -11.92 -0.46 4.94
CA VAL A 228 -12.16 0.63 4.00
C VAL A 228 -11.29 0.47 2.76
N ASN A 229 -11.88 0.56 1.57
CA ASN A 229 -11.17 0.57 0.30
C ASN A 229 -10.53 1.93 0.01
N ILE A 230 -9.26 1.91 -0.39
CA ILE A 230 -8.51 3.10 -0.79
C ILE A 230 -8.03 2.93 -2.24
N GLY A 231 -8.70 3.61 -3.14
CA GLY A 231 -8.45 3.62 -4.57
C GLY A 231 -8.77 4.98 -5.18
N SER A 232 -8.57 5.14 -6.47
CA SER A 232 -9.00 6.35 -7.19
C SER A 232 -10.51 6.35 -7.45
N GLY A 233 -11.14 5.17 -7.40
CA GLY A 233 -12.53 4.96 -7.84
C GLY A 233 -12.69 4.95 -9.35
N ALA A 234 -11.59 4.90 -10.11
CA ALA A 234 -11.58 4.85 -11.56
C ALA A 234 -10.74 3.68 -12.08
N GLY A 235 -11.40 2.76 -12.78
CA GLY A 235 -10.72 1.66 -13.46
C GLY A 235 -10.20 2.11 -14.82
N VAL A 236 -8.90 1.93 -15.06
CA VAL A 236 -8.27 2.22 -16.35
C VAL A 236 -7.40 1.06 -16.80
N GLN A 237 -7.25 0.85 -18.11
CA GLN A 237 -6.31 -0.14 -18.61
C GLN A 237 -4.88 0.18 -18.12
N ALA A 238 -4.11 -0.84 -17.77
CA ALA A 238 -2.72 -0.68 -17.36
C ALA A 238 -1.88 0.07 -18.40
N ARG A 239 -2.21 -0.12 -19.68
CA ARG A 239 -1.65 0.62 -20.82
C ARG A 239 -1.76 2.14 -20.68
N ALA A 240 -2.86 2.64 -20.09
CA ALA A 240 -3.06 4.07 -19.91
C ALA A 240 -2.01 4.72 -18.99
N LEU A 241 -1.55 4.01 -17.96
CA LEU A 241 -0.45 4.47 -17.11
C LEU A 241 0.86 4.57 -17.90
N VAL A 242 1.19 3.53 -18.69
CA VAL A 242 2.42 3.51 -19.50
C VAL A 242 2.43 4.64 -20.51
N LEU A 243 1.30 4.87 -21.22
CA LEU A 243 1.19 5.96 -22.18
C LEU A 243 1.35 7.34 -21.52
N ARG A 244 0.82 7.53 -20.31
CA ARG A 244 1.01 8.79 -19.56
C ARG A 244 2.46 8.98 -19.13
N LEU A 245 3.15 7.91 -18.71
CA LEU A 245 4.57 7.96 -18.38
C LEU A 245 5.41 8.33 -19.61
N LEU A 246 5.13 7.74 -20.78
CA LEU A 246 5.80 8.08 -22.05
C LEU A 246 5.62 9.56 -22.38
N ALA A 247 4.39 10.04 -22.31
CA ALA A 247 4.06 11.45 -22.60
C ALA A 247 4.76 12.42 -21.64
N VAL A 248 4.79 12.08 -20.34
CA VAL A 248 5.48 12.90 -19.31
C VAL A 248 7.00 12.86 -19.48
N ALA A 249 7.56 11.70 -19.85
CA ALA A 249 9.00 11.53 -20.07
C ALA A 249 9.48 12.22 -21.36
N GLY A 250 8.59 12.47 -22.33
CA GLY A 250 8.93 13.02 -23.64
C GLY A 250 9.83 12.06 -24.44
N LEU A 251 9.67 10.75 -24.23
CA LEU A 251 10.47 9.71 -24.89
C LEU A 251 9.62 8.95 -25.92
N ASP A 252 10.19 8.77 -27.10
CA ASP A 252 9.64 7.90 -28.13
C ASP A 252 10.33 6.54 -28.05
N VAL A 253 9.63 5.57 -27.44
CA VAL A 253 10.15 4.21 -27.24
C VAL A 253 9.07 3.19 -27.60
N THR A 254 9.49 2.05 -28.12
CA THR A 254 8.58 0.94 -28.42
C THR A 254 8.25 0.15 -27.15
N VAL A 255 6.97 -0.12 -26.92
CA VAL A 255 6.51 -0.97 -25.81
C VAL A 255 6.24 -2.38 -26.33
N HIS A 256 6.95 -3.36 -25.78
CA HIS A 256 6.73 -4.79 -26.01
C HIS A 256 6.02 -5.38 -24.80
N GLU A 257 4.96 -6.15 -25.03
CA GLU A 257 4.11 -6.78 -24.00
C GLU A 257 4.34 -8.28 -23.92
N ASP A 258 5.59 -8.69 -24.10
CA ASP A 258 6.06 -10.09 -24.17
C ASP A 258 6.73 -10.57 -22.88
N ALA A 259 6.84 -9.72 -21.87
CA ALA A 259 7.37 -10.11 -20.57
C ALA A 259 6.30 -10.87 -19.72
N PRO A 260 6.71 -11.67 -18.74
CA PRO A 260 5.78 -12.30 -17.81
C PRO A 260 4.93 -11.26 -17.07
N GLY A 261 3.64 -11.55 -16.89
CA GLY A 261 2.74 -10.74 -16.09
C GLY A 261 3.12 -10.75 -14.60
N SER A 262 2.59 -9.78 -13.86
CA SER A 262 2.84 -9.70 -12.40
C SER A 262 2.20 -10.88 -11.67
N VAL A 263 2.99 -11.62 -10.89
CA VAL A 263 2.54 -12.73 -10.04
C VAL A 263 1.48 -12.27 -9.03
N ARG A 264 1.55 -11.01 -8.58
CA ARG A 264 0.57 -10.43 -7.64
C ARG A 264 -0.80 -10.24 -8.25
N SER A 265 -0.86 -9.95 -9.54
CA SER A 265 -2.11 -9.77 -10.28
C SER A 265 -2.74 -11.08 -10.73
N ALA A 266 -1.99 -12.18 -10.70
CA ALA A 266 -2.43 -13.57 -10.97
C ALA A 266 -3.43 -13.69 -12.14
N GLY A 267 -3.24 -12.93 -13.24
CA GLY A 267 -4.12 -12.96 -14.41
C GLY A 267 -5.49 -12.30 -14.24
N LEU A 268 -5.71 -11.51 -13.18
CA LEU A 268 -6.96 -10.78 -12.98
C LEU A 268 -7.17 -9.76 -14.11
N ALA A 269 -8.35 -9.82 -14.78
CA ALA A 269 -8.68 -8.92 -15.88
C ALA A 269 -9.13 -7.54 -15.41
N TRP A 270 -9.85 -7.47 -14.29
CA TRP A 270 -10.50 -6.25 -13.80
C TRP A 270 -10.31 -6.06 -12.29
N GLN A 271 -10.11 -4.79 -11.87
CA GLN A 271 -10.22 -4.39 -10.47
C GLN A 271 -10.36 -2.87 -10.34
N GLN A 272 -11.47 -2.40 -9.77
CA GLN A 272 -11.76 -1.00 -9.46
C GLN A 272 -12.35 -0.91 -8.05
N ALA A 273 -11.96 0.07 -7.25
CA ALA A 273 -12.48 0.30 -5.92
C ALA A 273 -13.87 0.97 -5.96
N ASP A 274 -14.82 0.49 -5.17
CA ASP A 274 -15.83 1.36 -4.63
C ASP A 274 -15.23 2.10 -3.43
N ILE A 275 -15.26 3.44 -3.46
CA ILE A 275 -14.69 4.32 -2.43
C ILE A 275 -15.78 5.08 -1.64
N ALA A 276 -17.02 4.65 -1.72
CA ALA A 276 -18.14 5.30 -1.02
C ALA A 276 -17.90 5.31 0.49
N ARG A 277 -17.42 4.21 1.05
CA ARG A 277 -17.11 4.09 2.47
C ARG A 277 -15.94 5.00 2.90
N ALA A 278 -14.89 5.12 2.11
CA ALA A 278 -13.80 6.06 2.41
C ALA A 278 -14.29 7.51 2.47
N ARG A 279 -15.23 7.88 1.60
CA ARG A 279 -15.87 9.19 1.63
C ARG A 279 -16.73 9.41 2.87
N ALA A 280 -17.53 8.41 3.23
CA ALA A 280 -18.46 8.50 4.36
C ALA A 280 -17.74 8.47 5.71
N ASP A 281 -16.85 7.51 5.94
CA ASP A 281 -16.23 7.26 7.23
C ASP A 281 -15.02 8.17 7.51
N LEU A 282 -14.24 8.48 6.45
CA LEU A 282 -12.98 9.21 6.59
C LEU A 282 -13.05 10.64 6.05
N GLY A 283 -14.15 11.03 5.38
CA GLY A 283 -14.22 12.30 4.64
C GLY A 283 -13.15 12.38 3.54
N TRP A 284 -12.58 11.25 3.15
CA TRP A 284 -11.47 11.17 2.22
C TRP A 284 -11.94 10.94 0.77
N ARG A 285 -11.23 11.57 -0.17
CA ARG A 285 -11.33 11.31 -1.61
C ARG A 285 -9.97 11.49 -2.26
N PRO A 286 -9.67 10.78 -3.36
CA PRO A 286 -8.45 11.02 -4.12
C PRO A 286 -8.48 12.44 -4.70
N ARG A 287 -7.32 13.08 -4.75
CA ARG A 287 -7.16 14.47 -5.21
C ARG A 287 -6.31 14.57 -6.47
N ARG A 288 -5.47 13.56 -6.72
CA ARG A 288 -4.49 13.57 -7.80
C ARG A 288 -4.94 12.65 -8.92
N ASP A 289 -4.83 13.15 -10.15
CA ASP A 289 -5.12 12.35 -11.34
C ASP A 289 -3.93 11.44 -11.71
N LEU A 290 -4.16 10.50 -12.63
CA LEU A 290 -3.13 9.55 -13.05
C LEU A 290 -1.98 10.24 -13.81
N THR A 291 -2.20 11.40 -14.45
CA THR A 291 -1.14 12.17 -15.13
C THR A 291 -0.21 12.85 -14.12
N GLU A 292 -0.77 13.40 -13.05
CA GLU A 292 0.00 13.96 -11.95
C GLU A 292 0.82 12.87 -11.25
N SER A 293 0.22 11.68 -11.01
CA SER A 293 0.91 10.53 -10.42
C SER A 293 2.03 10.01 -11.32
N ALA A 294 1.81 9.97 -12.64
CA ALA A 294 2.85 9.60 -13.61
C ALA A 294 4.00 10.60 -13.64
N ARG A 295 3.70 11.91 -13.51
CA ARG A 295 4.72 12.97 -13.45
C ARG A 295 5.57 12.84 -12.19
N ASP A 296 4.95 12.64 -11.03
CA ASP A 296 5.62 12.43 -9.75
C ASP A 296 6.54 11.18 -9.80
N LEU A 297 6.02 10.08 -10.33
CA LEU A 297 6.78 8.85 -10.54
C LEU A 297 7.99 9.06 -11.45
N TRP A 298 7.84 9.81 -12.55
CA TRP A 298 8.93 10.11 -13.49
C TRP A 298 10.00 10.99 -12.87
N GLN A 299 9.60 12.08 -12.23
CA GLN A 299 10.52 13.02 -11.58
C GLN A 299 11.29 12.37 -10.44
N GLY A 300 10.70 11.36 -9.80
CA GLY A 300 11.33 10.62 -8.70
C GLY A 300 11.49 11.46 -7.42
N VAL A 301 10.77 12.57 -7.33
CA VAL A 301 10.73 13.41 -6.13
C VAL A 301 9.72 12.78 -5.17
N PRO A 302 10.22 12.16 -4.08
CA PRO A 302 9.34 11.52 -3.12
C PRO A 302 8.59 12.53 -2.25
#